data_1ff67608d6f38f6aaa3a31ce73f5887c
#
_entry.id   1ff67608d6f38f6aaa3a31ce73f5887c
#
_cell.length_a   1.000
_cell.length_b   1.000
_cell.length_c   1.000
_cell.angle_alpha   90.00
_cell.angle_beta   90.00
_cell.angle_gamma   90.00
#
_symmetry.space_group_name_H-M   'P 1'
#
loop_
_entity.id
_entity.type
_entity.pdbx_description
1 polymer ?
#
loop_
_entity_poly.entity_id
_entity_poly.type
_entity_poly.pdbx_seq_one_letter_code
_entity_poly.pdbx_strand_id
1 'polypeptide(L)'
;SSSFASANDGDGWDADPSDPGDWVSAAEAASGPLARCEESRSSWHGTRVAGIVGAIGDNMEGIAGATWNTQILPVRVLGKCGGYDSDIIAAMRWAAGLNVPGVPANPTPANILNLSLGGSGSCTSSYRQAISDLTAVAVLVVAAAGNEHGPVDSPARCPGVLAVAGLRHVGTKVGYSSLGVEVGISAPAGNCVNL
;
A
#
# COMPACT_ATOMS: atom_id res chain seq x y z
N SER A 1 -11.10 -4.93 -10.76
CA SER A 1 -11.73 -3.67 -10.36
C SER A 1 -12.95 -3.39 -11.20
N SER A 2 -13.97 -2.91 -10.58
CA SER A 2 -15.17 -2.44 -11.28
C SER A 2 -14.98 -1.07 -11.94
N SER A 3 -13.83 -0.43 -11.79
CA SER A 3 -13.61 0.95 -12.24
C SER A 3 -12.33 1.10 -13.06
N PHE A 4 -12.41 0.85 -14.35
CA PHE A 4 -11.34 1.20 -15.30
C PHE A 4 -10.95 2.69 -15.25
N ALA A 5 -11.87 3.57 -14.84
CA ALA A 5 -11.57 4.99 -14.65
C ALA A 5 -10.56 5.23 -13.52
N SER A 6 -10.62 4.43 -12.44
CA SER A 6 -9.65 4.51 -11.34
C SER A 6 -8.32 3.87 -11.74
N ALA A 7 -8.33 2.72 -12.40
CA ALA A 7 -7.14 2.03 -12.87
C ALA A 7 -6.33 2.88 -13.86
N ASN A 8 -7.00 3.60 -14.77
CA ASN A 8 -6.41 4.50 -15.76
C ASN A 8 -5.50 3.80 -16.79
N ASP A 9 -5.67 2.50 -16.99
CA ASP A 9 -4.91 1.65 -17.91
C ASP A 9 -5.78 1.06 -19.03
N GLY A 10 -7.10 1.18 -18.92
CA GLY A 10 -8.07 0.83 -19.96
C GLY A 10 -8.68 -0.55 -19.83
N ASP A 11 -8.23 -1.35 -18.87
CA ASP A 11 -8.77 -2.69 -18.62
C ASP A 11 -8.92 -3.02 -17.12
N GLY A 12 -9.04 -4.29 -16.78
CA GLY A 12 -9.24 -4.77 -15.41
C GLY A 12 -7.96 -5.32 -14.77
N TRP A 13 -8.11 -6.42 -14.07
CA TRP A 13 -6.94 -7.12 -13.53
C TRP A 13 -6.18 -7.80 -14.66
N ASP A 14 -4.91 -7.50 -14.77
CA ASP A 14 -4.02 -8.00 -15.81
C ASP A 14 -2.61 -8.29 -15.27
N ALA A 15 -1.70 -8.70 -16.14
CA ALA A 15 -0.34 -9.07 -15.80
C ALA A 15 0.65 -7.89 -15.90
N ASP A 16 0.23 -6.73 -16.38
CA ASP A 16 1.07 -5.55 -16.51
C ASP A 16 0.96 -4.65 -15.26
N PRO A 17 1.97 -4.59 -14.40
CA PRO A 17 1.95 -3.76 -13.21
C PRO A 17 2.30 -2.29 -13.49
N SER A 18 2.43 -1.89 -14.75
CA SER A 18 2.77 -0.53 -15.14
C SER A 18 1.78 0.47 -14.57
N ASP A 19 2.29 1.56 -14.02
CA ASP A 19 1.48 2.64 -13.48
C ASP A 19 1.48 3.82 -14.44
N PRO A 20 0.36 4.08 -15.16
CA PRO A 20 0.26 5.24 -16.05
C PRO A 20 0.17 6.56 -15.27
N GLY A 21 0.03 6.48 -13.96
CA GLY A 21 -0.16 7.61 -13.06
C GLY A 21 -1.58 7.67 -12.49
N ASP A 22 -1.67 8.28 -11.33
CA ASP A 22 -2.89 8.40 -10.53
C ASP A 22 -3.45 9.85 -10.47
N TRP A 23 -3.03 10.71 -11.42
CA TRP A 23 -3.51 12.10 -11.47
C TRP A 23 -5.02 12.18 -11.72
N VAL A 24 -5.65 13.19 -11.14
CA VAL A 24 -7.04 13.54 -11.40
C VAL A 24 -7.08 14.94 -12.00
N SER A 25 -7.62 15.09 -13.19
CA SER A 25 -7.79 16.40 -13.84
C SER A 25 -8.99 17.16 -13.27
N ALA A 26 -9.01 18.49 -13.42
CA ALA A 26 -10.14 19.32 -13.04
C ALA A 26 -11.46 18.88 -13.70
N ALA A 27 -11.41 18.40 -14.95
CA ALA A 27 -12.59 17.92 -15.66
C ALA A 27 -13.14 16.61 -15.05
N GLU A 28 -12.26 15.68 -14.67
CA GLU A 28 -12.64 14.44 -14.01
C GLU A 28 -13.18 14.68 -12.59
N ALA A 29 -12.58 15.62 -11.85
CA ALA A 29 -13.05 16.02 -10.52
C ALA A 29 -14.41 16.73 -10.57
N ALA A 30 -14.72 17.41 -11.68
CA ALA A 30 -15.98 18.13 -11.84
C ALA A 30 -17.18 17.22 -12.17
N SER A 31 -16.96 16.07 -12.82
CA SER A 31 -18.05 15.19 -13.28
C SER A 31 -17.59 13.76 -13.57
N GLY A 32 -18.54 12.83 -13.61
CA GLY A 32 -18.30 11.44 -13.95
C GLY A 32 -17.88 10.56 -12.76
N PRO A 33 -17.23 9.41 -13.00
CA PRO A 33 -16.89 8.44 -11.97
C PRO A 33 -15.96 8.98 -10.87
N LEU A 34 -15.14 9.98 -11.20
CA LEU A 34 -14.16 10.59 -10.31
C LEU A 34 -14.60 11.94 -9.71
N ALA A 35 -15.87 12.30 -9.84
CA ALA A 35 -16.42 13.60 -9.37
C ALA A 35 -16.33 13.82 -7.84
N ARG A 36 -15.91 12.81 -7.06
CA ARG A 36 -15.68 12.95 -5.62
C ARG A 36 -14.19 13.05 -5.25
N CYS A 37 -13.34 13.01 -6.26
CA CYS A 37 -11.90 13.08 -6.09
C CYS A 37 -11.43 14.52 -6.20
N GLU A 38 -10.36 14.86 -5.52
CA GLU A 38 -9.72 16.16 -5.68
C GLU A 38 -8.80 16.16 -6.91
N GLU A 39 -8.70 17.31 -7.57
CA GLU A 39 -7.69 17.49 -8.61
C GLU A 39 -6.29 17.25 -8.04
N SER A 40 -5.51 16.42 -8.69
CA SER A 40 -4.18 16.05 -8.21
C SER A 40 -3.22 15.69 -9.33
N ARG A 41 -1.92 15.82 -9.05
CA ARG A 41 -0.87 15.26 -9.89
C ARG A 41 -0.60 13.81 -9.49
N SER A 42 0.05 13.05 -10.39
CA SER A 42 0.48 11.68 -10.08
C SER A 42 1.39 11.64 -8.86
N SER A 43 1.06 10.76 -7.93
CA SER A 43 1.78 10.61 -6.67
C SER A 43 3.06 9.81 -6.83
N TRP A 44 3.10 8.85 -7.76
CA TRP A 44 4.20 7.88 -7.90
C TRP A 44 4.53 7.18 -6.58
N HIS A 45 3.51 7.00 -5.74
CA HIS A 45 3.67 6.53 -4.37
C HIS A 45 4.33 5.15 -4.32
N GLY A 46 3.84 4.19 -5.10
CA GLY A 46 4.40 2.83 -5.15
C GLY A 46 5.86 2.80 -5.58
N THR A 47 6.23 3.59 -6.59
CA THR A 47 7.62 3.72 -7.05
C THR A 47 8.55 4.25 -5.95
N ARG A 48 8.10 5.28 -5.21
CA ARG A 48 8.86 5.83 -4.07
C ARG A 48 9.04 4.82 -2.95
N VAL A 49 7.99 4.09 -2.61
CA VAL A 49 8.03 3.04 -1.59
C VAL A 49 8.96 1.90 -2.02
N ALA A 50 8.85 1.43 -3.25
CA ALA A 50 9.74 0.40 -3.80
C ALA A 50 11.21 0.84 -3.81
N GLY A 51 11.48 2.10 -4.12
CA GLY A 51 12.82 2.68 -4.06
C GLY A 51 13.43 2.65 -2.65
N ILE A 52 12.64 2.99 -1.63
CA ILE A 52 13.11 2.90 -0.22
C ILE A 52 13.44 1.45 0.16
N VAL A 53 12.67 0.47 -0.32
CA VAL A 53 12.92 -0.95 -0.05
C VAL A 53 14.17 -1.44 -0.76
N GLY A 54 14.29 -1.25 -2.08
CA GLY A 54 15.27 -1.97 -2.87
C GLY A 54 15.83 -1.21 -4.08
N ALA A 55 15.97 0.13 -4.03
CA ALA A 55 16.71 0.85 -5.07
C ALA A 55 18.15 0.34 -5.14
N ILE A 56 18.66 0.21 -6.36
CA ILE A 56 20.04 -0.24 -6.60
C ILE A 56 20.99 0.80 -6.05
N GLY A 57 21.89 0.36 -5.16
CA GLY A 57 22.96 1.19 -4.63
C GLY A 57 24.20 1.21 -5.53
N ASP A 58 25.13 2.12 -5.24
CA ASP A 58 26.45 2.24 -5.90
C ASP A 58 26.39 2.40 -7.42
N ASN A 59 25.34 3.06 -7.92
CA ASN A 59 25.14 3.35 -9.35
C ASN A 59 25.19 4.84 -9.69
N MET A 60 25.51 5.71 -8.72
CA MET A 60 25.53 7.17 -8.82
C MET A 60 24.20 7.81 -9.23
N GLU A 61 23.09 7.11 -9.02
CA GLU A 61 21.74 7.57 -9.35
C GLU A 61 20.81 7.49 -8.13
N GLY A 62 20.01 8.53 -7.91
CA GLY A 62 18.90 8.54 -6.94
C GLY A 62 19.32 8.22 -5.51
N ILE A 63 18.78 7.14 -4.98
CA ILE A 63 18.97 6.67 -3.60
C ILE A 63 19.40 5.21 -3.57
N ALA A 64 19.99 4.76 -2.48
CA ALA A 64 20.15 3.34 -2.18
C ALA A 64 18.95 2.83 -1.37
N GLY A 65 18.44 1.66 -1.70
CA GLY A 65 17.42 0.98 -0.93
C GLY A 65 17.96 0.42 0.38
N ALA A 66 17.05 0.09 1.29
CA ALA A 66 17.39 -0.53 2.57
C ALA A 66 17.95 -1.96 2.40
N THR A 67 17.61 -2.63 1.30
CA THR A 67 18.06 -3.98 0.99
C THR A 67 18.69 -4.04 -0.40
N TRP A 68 19.79 -4.78 -0.55
CA TRP A 68 20.55 -4.83 -1.81
C TRP A 68 20.25 -6.05 -2.68
N ASN A 69 19.68 -7.09 -2.11
CA ASN A 69 19.41 -8.36 -2.79
C ASN A 69 17.94 -8.79 -2.75
N THR A 70 17.04 -7.88 -2.39
CA THR A 70 15.61 -8.16 -2.34
C THR A 70 15.01 -8.05 -3.74
N GLN A 71 14.21 -9.04 -4.11
CA GLN A 71 13.36 -8.96 -5.28
C GLN A 71 12.03 -8.31 -4.90
N ILE A 72 11.55 -7.40 -5.73
CA ILE A 72 10.28 -6.71 -5.55
C ILE A 72 9.30 -7.26 -6.57
N LEU A 73 8.17 -7.78 -6.07
CA LEU A 73 7.00 -8.12 -6.86
C LEU A 73 6.03 -6.92 -6.80
N PRO A 74 5.94 -6.08 -7.84
CA PRO A 74 5.00 -4.97 -7.84
C PRO A 74 3.59 -5.49 -8.07
N VAL A 75 2.65 -5.06 -7.20
CA VAL A 75 1.23 -5.34 -7.37
C VAL A 75 0.47 -4.03 -7.19
N ARG A 76 -0.05 -3.51 -8.29
CA ARG A 76 -0.76 -2.23 -8.30
C ARG A 76 -2.20 -2.41 -7.85
N VAL A 77 -2.58 -1.74 -6.76
CA VAL A 77 -3.94 -1.79 -6.19
C VAL A 77 -4.56 -0.41 -5.99
N LEU A 78 -3.76 0.65 -6.14
CA LEU A 78 -4.23 2.02 -6.05
C LEU A 78 -4.10 2.69 -7.42
N GLY A 79 -5.11 3.43 -7.79
CA GLY A 79 -5.16 4.25 -8.98
C GLY A 79 -5.66 5.65 -8.66
N LYS A 80 -6.31 6.30 -9.61
CA LYS A 80 -6.96 7.60 -9.39
C LYS A 80 -7.91 7.53 -8.22
N CYS A 81 -7.76 8.43 -7.25
CA CYS A 81 -8.64 8.52 -6.08
C CYS A 81 -8.58 7.31 -5.11
N GLY A 82 -7.52 6.51 -5.14
CA GLY A 82 -7.33 5.37 -4.23
C GLY A 82 -7.62 4.01 -4.86
N GLY A 83 -8.10 3.06 -4.06
CA GLY A 83 -8.40 1.70 -4.48
C GLY A 83 -9.56 1.09 -3.69
N TYR A 84 -9.96 -0.12 -4.08
CA TYR A 84 -11.04 -0.85 -3.42
C TYR A 84 -10.48 -1.95 -2.52
N ASP A 85 -11.08 -2.12 -1.34
CA ASP A 85 -10.71 -3.19 -0.40
C ASP A 85 -10.75 -4.58 -1.04
N SER A 86 -11.72 -4.82 -1.95
CA SER A 86 -11.82 -6.08 -2.69
C SER A 86 -10.59 -6.37 -3.53
N ASP A 87 -10.06 -5.35 -4.21
CA ASP A 87 -8.89 -5.48 -5.07
C ASP A 87 -7.62 -5.63 -4.25
N ILE A 88 -7.50 -4.87 -3.15
CA ILE A 88 -6.39 -4.98 -2.20
C ILE A 88 -6.33 -6.39 -1.61
N ILE A 89 -7.46 -6.92 -1.16
CA ILE A 89 -7.56 -8.27 -0.58
C ILE A 89 -7.22 -9.35 -1.62
N ALA A 90 -7.74 -9.22 -2.84
CA ALA A 90 -7.43 -10.15 -3.93
C ALA A 90 -5.93 -10.13 -4.27
N ALA A 91 -5.34 -8.93 -4.36
CA ALA A 91 -3.92 -8.74 -4.60
C ALA A 91 -3.04 -9.32 -3.47
N MET A 92 -3.42 -9.12 -2.21
CA MET A 92 -2.72 -9.74 -1.07
C MET A 92 -2.70 -11.26 -1.19
N ARG A 93 -3.84 -11.88 -1.49
CA ARG A 93 -3.95 -13.34 -1.67
C ARG A 93 -3.10 -13.81 -2.85
N TRP A 94 -3.21 -13.16 -4.00
CA TRP A 94 -2.44 -13.50 -5.19
C TRP A 94 -0.93 -13.37 -4.97
N ALA A 95 -0.49 -12.28 -4.37
CA ALA A 95 0.92 -12.05 -4.08
C ALA A 95 1.51 -13.12 -3.13
N ALA A 96 0.71 -13.63 -2.21
CA ALA A 96 1.06 -14.75 -1.31
C ALA A 96 0.99 -16.15 -1.99
N GLY A 97 0.64 -16.23 -3.26
CA GLY A 97 0.47 -17.50 -3.98
C GLY A 97 -0.84 -18.22 -3.71
N LEU A 98 -1.80 -17.57 -3.05
CA LEU A 98 -3.13 -18.12 -2.82
C LEU A 98 -4.00 -17.96 -4.07
N ASN A 99 -4.90 -18.91 -4.28
CA ASN A 99 -5.81 -18.87 -5.42
C ASN A 99 -6.76 -17.66 -5.37
N VAL A 100 -6.83 -16.94 -6.47
CA VAL A 100 -7.79 -15.87 -6.72
C VAL A 100 -8.59 -16.25 -7.97
N PRO A 101 -9.92 -16.43 -7.87
CA PRO A 101 -10.73 -16.82 -9.02
C PRO A 101 -10.61 -15.86 -10.20
N GLY A 102 -10.40 -16.40 -11.40
CA GLY A 102 -10.27 -15.60 -12.62
C GLY A 102 -8.91 -14.99 -12.86
N VAL A 103 -7.93 -15.25 -12.00
CA VAL A 103 -6.55 -14.75 -12.13
C VAL A 103 -5.58 -15.92 -12.24
N PRO A 104 -4.58 -15.88 -13.15
CA PRO A 104 -3.53 -16.89 -13.21
C PRO A 104 -2.78 -17.00 -11.88
N ALA A 105 -2.30 -18.20 -11.54
CA ALA A 105 -1.51 -18.40 -10.33
C ALA A 105 -0.21 -17.57 -10.38
N ASN A 106 0.16 -17.00 -9.24
CA ASN A 106 1.43 -16.30 -9.11
C ASN A 106 2.60 -17.33 -9.09
N PRO A 107 3.52 -17.28 -10.06
CA PRO A 107 4.64 -18.21 -10.12
C PRO A 107 5.75 -17.91 -9.11
N THR A 108 5.73 -16.71 -8.49
CA THR A 108 6.78 -16.22 -7.58
C THR A 108 6.16 -15.60 -6.32
N PRO A 109 5.57 -16.40 -5.43
CA PRO A 109 4.92 -15.89 -4.23
C PRO A 109 5.87 -15.09 -3.33
N ALA A 110 5.38 -13.97 -2.80
CA ALA A 110 6.11 -13.15 -1.87
C ALA A 110 6.00 -13.70 -0.44
N ASN A 111 7.07 -13.56 0.34
CA ASN A 111 7.09 -13.91 1.76
C ASN A 111 6.69 -12.74 2.67
N ILE A 112 6.80 -11.51 2.16
CA ILE A 112 6.46 -10.28 2.88
C ILE A 112 5.62 -9.41 1.97
N LEU A 113 4.49 -8.92 2.48
CA LEU A 113 3.65 -7.94 1.81
C LEU A 113 3.81 -6.59 2.51
N ASN A 114 4.27 -5.57 1.78
CA ASN A 114 4.32 -4.20 2.27
C ASN A 114 3.09 -3.42 1.80
N LEU A 115 2.27 -2.97 2.73
CA LEU A 115 1.06 -2.19 2.51
C LEU A 115 1.26 -0.76 3.02
N SER A 116 1.95 0.08 2.24
CA SER A 116 2.05 1.52 2.50
C SER A 116 0.75 2.23 2.08
N LEU A 117 -0.36 1.69 2.53
CA LEU A 117 -1.72 2.15 2.25
C LEU A 117 -2.61 1.86 3.44
N GLY A 118 -3.74 2.53 3.49
CA GLY A 118 -4.74 2.30 4.53
C GLY A 118 -5.89 3.29 4.41
N GLY A 119 -6.85 3.09 5.27
CA GLY A 119 -7.99 3.99 5.41
C GLY A 119 -8.63 3.87 6.78
N SER A 120 -9.34 4.92 7.18
CA SER A 120 -10.05 4.95 8.45
C SER A 120 -11.11 3.84 8.52
N GLY A 121 -11.28 3.27 9.69
CA GLY A 121 -12.30 2.24 9.91
C GLY A 121 -11.81 1.06 10.74
N SER A 122 -12.71 0.12 10.97
CA SER A 122 -12.41 -1.11 11.69
C SER A 122 -11.82 -2.17 10.77
N CYS A 123 -11.08 -3.11 11.33
CA CYS A 123 -10.69 -4.32 10.61
C CYS A 123 -11.92 -5.12 10.19
N THR A 124 -12.23 -5.15 8.90
CA THR A 124 -13.39 -5.89 8.37
C THR A 124 -13.18 -7.41 8.48
N SER A 125 -14.28 -8.17 8.41
CA SER A 125 -14.19 -9.63 8.37
C SER A 125 -13.40 -10.13 7.16
N SER A 126 -13.50 -9.45 6.02
CA SER A 126 -12.77 -9.79 4.80
C SER A 126 -11.27 -9.63 4.95
N TYR A 127 -10.81 -8.52 5.53
CA TYR A 127 -9.38 -8.34 5.85
C TYR A 127 -8.91 -9.38 6.87
N ARG A 128 -9.67 -9.62 7.93
CA ARG A 128 -9.33 -10.62 8.95
C ARG A 128 -9.13 -12.00 8.34
N GLN A 129 -10.05 -12.42 7.46
CA GLN A 129 -9.93 -13.71 6.80
C GLN A 129 -8.71 -13.77 5.88
N ALA A 130 -8.49 -12.74 5.05
CA ALA A 130 -7.33 -12.69 4.16
C ALA A 130 -6.02 -12.78 4.96
N ILE A 131 -5.87 -11.97 6.01
CA ILE A 131 -4.66 -11.96 6.85
C ILE A 131 -4.46 -13.32 7.54
N SER A 132 -5.53 -13.95 8.02
CA SER A 132 -5.47 -15.30 8.58
C SER A 132 -4.97 -16.32 7.56
N ASP A 133 -5.47 -16.25 6.32
CA ASP A 133 -5.04 -17.15 5.23
C ASP A 133 -3.55 -16.92 4.87
N LEU A 134 -3.09 -15.67 4.85
CA LEU A 134 -1.70 -15.32 4.60
C LEU A 134 -0.78 -15.84 5.71
N THR A 135 -1.20 -15.66 6.96
CA THR A 135 -0.47 -16.16 8.13
C THR A 135 -0.33 -17.68 8.08
N ALA A 136 -1.38 -18.38 7.64
CA ALA A 136 -1.35 -19.85 7.51
C ALA A 136 -0.33 -20.37 6.49
N VAL A 137 0.06 -19.54 5.53
CA VAL A 137 1.13 -19.83 4.55
C VAL A 137 2.45 -19.09 4.87
N ALA A 138 2.61 -18.64 6.11
CA ALA A 138 3.80 -17.98 6.64
C ALA A 138 4.20 -16.68 5.90
N VAL A 139 3.25 -15.94 5.36
CA VAL A 139 3.46 -14.63 4.76
C VAL A 139 3.26 -13.54 5.80
N LEU A 140 4.26 -12.68 5.96
CA LEU A 140 4.20 -11.51 6.85
C LEU A 140 3.54 -10.33 6.15
N VAL A 141 2.53 -9.74 6.78
CA VAL A 141 1.92 -8.49 6.33
C VAL A 141 2.44 -7.33 7.17
N VAL A 142 3.05 -6.36 6.53
CA VAL A 142 3.56 -5.11 7.13
C VAL A 142 2.72 -3.96 6.60
N ALA A 143 2.17 -3.11 7.46
CA ALA A 143 1.34 -2.01 7.02
C ALA A 143 1.61 -0.71 7.78
N ALA A 144 1.45 0.42 7.09
CA ALA A 144 1.57 1.75 7.70
C ALA A 144 0.43 1.99 8.68
N ALA A 145 0.76 2.54 9.86
CA ALA A 145 -0.22 2.83 10.91
C ALA A 145 -1.25 3.90 10.50
N GLY A 146 -0.93 4.75 9.53
CA GLY A 146 -1.75 5.85 9.05
C GLY A 146 -1.15 7.22 9.33
N ASN A 147 -1.79 8.27 8.74
CA ASN A 147 -1.29 9.64 8.74
C ASN A 147 -2.25 10.66 9.36
N GLU A 148 -3.24 10.19 10.12
CA GLU A 148 -4.37 10.99 10.57
C GLU A 148 -4.26 11.47 12.02
N HIS A 149 -3.08 11.37 12.66
CA HIS A 149 -2.89 11.69 14.09
C HIS A 149 -3.77 10.88 15.04
N GLY A 150 -4.50 9.91 14.55
CA GLY A 150 -5.55 9.21 15.23
C GLY A 150 -5.21 7.76 15.59
N PRO A 151 -6.24 6.94 15.73
CA PRO A 151 -6.09 5.49 15.85
C PRO A 151 -5.46 4.88 14.60
N VAL A 152 -4.86 3.70 14.75
CA VAL A 152 -4.27 2.96 13.63
C VAL A 152 -5.32 2.65 12.56
N ASP A 153 -4.98 2.88 11.31
CA ASP A 153 -5.84 2.63 10.14
C ASP A 153 -5.96 1.14 9.80
N SER A 154 -7.00 0.78 9.05
CA SER A 154 -7.11 -0.54 8.41
C SER A 154 -6.28 -0.55 7.11
N PRO A 155 -5.54 -1.64 6.76
CA PRO A 155 -5.52 -2.93 7.43
C PRO A 155 -4.49 -3.06 8.58
N ALA A 156 -3.69 -2.04 8.87
CA ALA A 156 -2.65 -2.11 9.91
C ALA A 156 -3.19 -2.50 11.30
N ARG A 157 -4.40 -2.07 11.64
CA ARG A 157 -5.06 -2.43 12.91
C ARG A 157 -5.59 -3.86 12.97
N CYS A 158 -5.49 -4.63 11.89
CA CYS A 158 -5.98 -6.01 11.88
C CYS A 158 -5.04 -6.94 12.65
N PRO A 159 -5.57 -7.89 13.42
CA PRO A 159 -4.74 -8.94 14.03
C PRO A 159 -3.91 -9.69 13.00
N GLY A 160 -2.64 -9.92 13.29
CA GLY A 160 -1.70 -10.59 12.39
C GLY A 160 -0.92 -9.66 11.44
N VAL A 161 -1.21 -8.37 11.45
CA VAL A 161 -0.45 -7.36 10.70
C VAL A 161 0.61 -6.73 11.61
N LEU A 162 1.82 -6.55 11.09
CA LEU A 162 2.83 -5.72 11.73
C LEU A 162 2.58 -4.25 11.37
N ALA A 163 1.90 -3.53 12.23
CA ALA A 163 1.65 -2.11 12.08
C ALA A 163 2.91 -1.30 12.38
N VAL A 164 3.26 -0.37 11.48
CA VAL A 164 4.47 0.46 11.58
C VAL A 164 4.09 1.93 11.73
N ALA A 165 4.47 2.53 12.87
CA ALA A 165 4.31 3.95 13.11
C ALA A 165 5.56 4.76 12.71
N GLY A 166 5.37 6.05 12.47
CA GLY A 166 6.44 6.96 12.06
C GLY A 166 7.14 7.65 13.23
N LEU A 167 8.48 7.67 13.19
CA LEU A 167 9.31 8.41 14.13
C LEU A 167 10.08 9.55 13.45
N ARG A 168 10.36 10.57 14.22
CA ARG A 168 11.36 11.59 13.93
C ARG A 168 12.77 11.07 14.23
N HIS A 169 13.79 11.75 13.69
CA HIS A 169 15.19 11.41 13.96
C HIS A 169 15.57 11.45 15.45
N VAL A 170 14.83 12.19 16.27
CA VAL A 170 15.03 12.27 17.73
C VAL A 170 14.30 11.19 18.52
N GLY A 171 13.70 10.19 17.84
CA GLY A 171 13.02 9.08 18.48
C GLY A 171 11.59 9.38 18.98
N THR A 172 11.05 10.56 18.73
CA THR A 172 9.66 10.88 19.06
C THR A 172 8.75 10.66 17.86
N LYS A 173 7.45 10.52 18.11
CA LYS A 173 6.44 10.37 17.05
C LYS A 173 6.55 11.52 16.03
N VAL A 174 6.55 11.21 14.73
CA VAL A 174 6.36 12.22 13.70
C VAL A 174 4.92 12.76 13.75
N GLY A 175 4.75 14.04 13.47
CA GLY A 175 3.47 14.73 13.68
C GLY A 175 2.26 13.94 13.16
N TYR A 176 2.25 13.58 11.92
CA TYR A 176 1.11 12.95 11.22
C TYR A 176 0.85 11.47 11.60
N SER A 177 1.83 10.73 12.12
CA SER A 177 1.65 9.29 12.33
C SER A 177 0.50 8.96 13.28
N SER A 178 -0.37 8.06 12.85
CA SER A 178 -1.35 7.42 13.73
C SER A 178 -0.66 6.49 14.73
N LEU A 179 -1.27 6.31 15.90
CA LEU A 179 -0.79 5.44 16.98
C LEU A 179 -1.94 4.64 17.60
N GLY A 180 -1.60 3.49 18.16
CA GLY A 180 -2.53 2.62 18.87
C GLY A 180 -1.80 1.43 19.48
N VAL A 181 -2.54 0.61 20.18
CA VAL A 181 -2.05 -0.63 20.80
C VAL A 181 -1.63 -1.68 19.76
N GLU A 182 -2.06 -1.49 18.54
CA GLU A 182 -1.77 -2.37 17.40
C GLU A 182 -0.37 -2.15 16.81
N VAL A 183 0.28 -1.01 17.14
CA VAL A 183 1.62 -0.71 16.60
C VAL A 183 2.64 -1.69 17.16
N GLY A 184 3.23 -2.49 16.28
CA GLY A 184 4.26 -3.47 16.63
C GLY A 184 5.68 -2.91 16.58
N ILE A 185 5.94 -1.94 15.70
CA ILE A 185 7.25 -1.31 15.52
C ILE A 185 7.09 0.12 14.99
N SER A 186 8.15 0.91 15.11
CA SER A 186 8.21 2.25 14.53
C SER A 186 9.49 2.44 13.72
N ALA A 187 9.41 3.25 12.68
CA ALA A 187 10.52 3.52 11.77
C ALA A 187 10.67 5.02 11.48
N PRO A 188 11.86 5.49 11.06
CA PRO A 188 12.06 6.87 10.63
C PRO A 188 11.11 7.25 9.49
N ALA A 189 10.37 8.35 9.65
CA ALA A 189 9.35 8.79 8.70
C ALA A 189 9.37 10.31 8.48
N GLY A 190 10.48 10.96 8.76
CA GLY A 190 10.64 12.39 8.58
C GLY A 190 10.82 13.16 9.87
N ASN A 191 10.65 14.49 9.82
CA ASN A 191 10.90 15.35 10.98
C ASN A 191 9.77 16.34 11.28
N CYS A 192 8.58 16.15 10.75
CA CYS A 192 7.43 17.01 11.02
C CYS A 192 7.05 16.94 12.50
N VAL A 193 6.95 18.08 13.15
CA VAL A 193 6.63 18.19 14.59
C VAL A 193 5.17 18.50 14.84
N ASN A 194 4.54 19.22 13.91
CA ASN A 194 3.15 19.63 13.98
C ASN A 194 2.52 19.46 12.59
N LEU A 195 1.28 19.09 12.57
CA LEU A 195 0.35 19.28 11.47
C LEU A 195 -0.81 20.09 12.02
#